data_98bde14de2ffdca55f9eab194ce4493a
#
_entry.id   98bde14de2ffdca55f9eab194ce4493a
#
_cell.length_a   1.000
_cell.length_b   1.000
_cell.length_c   1.000
_cell.angle_alpha   90.00
_cell.angle_beta   90.00
_cell.angle_gamma   90.00
#
_symmetry.space_group_name_H-M   'P 1'
#
loop_
_entity.id
_entity.type
_entity.pdbx_description
1 polymer ?
#
loop_
_entity_poly.entity_id
_entity_poly.type
_entity_poly.pdbx_seq_one_letter_code
_entity_poly.pdbx_strand_id
1 'polypeptide(L)'
;MNRIKLKWVLCALLCVVCVGECGANVRPISPDTIKIKPIECDVRLPSRITSQINIYDMPYSRTAGYKNWPRLWLNTGALYGAGFVALAVLESLPQDATNWNREELSSVPPFKRWGNHVEKVAHWDGDNPIFNYILHPYGGAAYFMGARSQGFNFWESTLYSFCISTFFWEYGIEAFMEVPSIQDLIITPLVGSVVGECFYKWKRGIVANGYTLLGSSALGYVAAFLIDPVNEFVGLFAGNPCKKNMMEKRRKTECAVVPLLATTNQGMKYGVSVNIVF
;
A
#
# COMPACT_ATOMS: atom_id res chain seq x y z
N MET A 1 -29.55 -19.02 -13.50
CA MET A 1 -28.58 -18.00 -13.14
C MET A 1 -28.77 -16.79 -14.05
N ASN A 2 -29.24 -15.67 -13.53
CA ASN A 2 -29.67 -14.52 -14.33
C ASN A 2 -28.43 -13.84 -14.96
N ARG A 3 -28.43 -13.70 -16.30
CA ARG A 3 -27.33 -13.06 -17.07
C ARG A 3 -26.93 -11.64 -16.59
N ILE A 4 -27.82 -10.99 -15.84
CA ILE A 4 -27.60 -9.68 -15.26
C ILE A 4 -26.63 -9.75 -14.05
N LYS A 5 -26.78 -10.75 -13.16
CA LYS A 5 -25.95 -10.92 -11.97
C LYS A 5 -24.49 -11.26 -12.30
N LEU A 6 -24.28 -12.10 -13.35
CA LEU A 6 -22.92 -12.43 -13.80
C LEU A 6 -22.18 -11.21 -14.40
N LYS A 7 -22.93 -10.28 -15.04
CA LYS A 7 -22.34 -9.03 -15.56
C LYS A 7 -21.80 -8.12 -14.47
N TRP A 8 -22.46 -8.07 -13.30
CA TRP A 8 -21.99 -7.27 -12.18
C TRP A 8 -20.73 -7.84 -11.52
N VAL A 9 -20.63 -9.15 -11.39
CA VAL A 9 -19.42 -9.82 -10.86
C VAL A 9 -18.24 -9.65 -11.81
N LEU A 10 -18.48 -9.78 -13.14
CA LEU A 10 -17.47 -9.53 -14.16
C LEU A 10 -17.06 -8.05 -14.25
N CYS A 11 -18.01 -7.10 -14.09
CA CYS A 11 -17.68 -5.68 -13.99
C CYS A 11 -16.86 -5.35 -12.73
N ALA A 12 -17.14 -5.97 -11.60
CA ALA A 12 -16.39 -5.79 -10.37
C ALA A 12 -14.94 -6.32 -10.50
N LEU A 13 -14.76 -7.47 -11.17
CA LEU A 13 -13.42 -8.00 -11.49
C LEU A 13 -12.67 -7.14 -12.52
N LEU A 14 -13.39 -6.52 -13.47
CA LEU A 14 -12.81 -5.62 -14.48
C LEU A 14 -12.49 -4.22 -13.90
N CYS A 15 -13.20 -3.72 -12.88
CA CYS A 15 -12.87 -2.46 -12.22
C CYS A 15 -11.49 -2.47 -11.54
N VAL A 16 -10.97 -3.64 -11.15
CA VAL A 16 -9.60 -3.77 -10.64
C VAL A 16 -8.55 -3.56 -11.75
N VAL A 17 -8.94 -3.74 -13.02
CA VAL A 17 -8.06 -3.61 -14.19
C VAL A 17 -8.12 -2.20 -14.83
N CYS A 18 -9.17 -1.41 -14.58
CA CYS A 18 -9.44 -0.14 -15.27
C CYS A 18 -9.02 1.13 -14.51
N VAL A 19 -8.19 1.08 -13.48
CA VAL A 19 -7.60 2.29 -12.85
C VAL A 19 -6.28 2.70 -13.56
N GLY A 20 -6.14 2.38 -14.81
CA GLY A 20 -5.07 2.85 -15.68
C GLY A 20 -5.59 3.89 -16.66
N GLU A 21 -5.05 5.12 -16.58
CA GLU A 21 -5.23 6.24 -17.49
C GLU A 21 -6.40 7.21 -17.22
N CYS A 22 -6.25 8.02 -16.17
CA CYS A 22 -6.83 9.34 -16.16
C CYS A 22 -5.73 10.35 -16.58
N GLY A 23 -5.58 10.55 -17.89
CA GLY A 23 -4.70 11.57 -18.45
C GLY A 23 -5.20 12.97 -18.08
N ALA A 24 -4.46 13.68 -17.24
CA ALA A 24 -4.70 15.08 -17.01
C ALA A 24 -4.39 15.85 -18.31
N ASN A 25 -5.43 16.41 -18.94
CA ASN A 25 -5.33 17.31 -20.08
C ASN A 25 -4.73 18.64 -19.59
N VAL A 26 -3.42 18.77 -19.65
CA VAL A 26 -2.73 20.05 -19.47
C VAL A 26 -2.86 20.81 -20.79
N ARG A 27 -3.63 21.91 -20.80
CA ARG A 27 -3.71 22.83 -21.96
C ARG A 27 -2.32 23.40 -22.22
N PRO A 28 -1.82 23.40 -23.47
CA PRO A 28 -0.56 24.03 -23.80
C PRO A 28 -0.67 25.53 -23.62
N ILE A 29 0.26 26.10 -22.85
CA ILE A 29 0.50 27.52 -22.77
C ILE A 29 1.17 27.94 -24.10
N SER A 30 0.61 28.95 -24.76
CA SER A 30 1.11 29.53 -26.03
C SER A 30 2.61 29.92 -25.92
N PRO A 31 3.44 29.56 -26.92
CA PRO A 31 4.86 29.81 -26.87
C PRO A 31 5.23 31.16 -27.55
N ASP A 32 4.78 32.26 -26.99
CA ASP A 32 5.30 33.56 -27.45
C ASP A 32 5.92 34.30 -26.26
N THR A 33 7.22 34.54 -26.43
CA THR A 33 8.02 35.54 -25.75
C THR A 33 8.91 35.11 -24.58
N ILE A 34 9.69 34.04 -24.70
CA ILE A 34 11.02 34.04 -24.05
C ILE A 34 11.97 33.17 -24.91
N LYS A 35 12.82 33.83 -25.70
CA LYS A 35 13.96 33.17 -26.36
C LYS A 35 15.05 32.88 -25.32
N ILE A 36 14.89 31.79 -24.61
CA ILE A 36 15.97 31.22 -23.79
C ILE A 36 16.85 30.43 -24.76
N LYS A 37 18.08 30.87 -24.99
CA LYS A 37 19.10 30.05 -25.65
C LYS A 37 19.21 28.73 -24.85
N PRO A 38 19.09 27.56 -25.49
CA PRO A 38 19.33 26.32 -24.77
C PRO A 38 20.78 26.31 -24.31
N ILE A 39 20.97 26.26 -23.01
CA ILE A 39 22.24 25.82 -22.43
C ILE A 39 22.28 24.32 -22.69
N GLU A 40 23.06 23.87 -23.66
CA GLU A 40 23.41 22.46 -23.81
C GLU A 40 24.23 22.06 -22.57
N CYS A 41 23.54 21.75 -21.47
CA CYS A 41 24.12 20.95 -20.43
C CYS A 41 24.09 19.51 -20.93
N ASP A 42 25.23 19.02 -21.35
CA ASP A 42 25.43 17.56 -21.55
C ASP A 42 25.42 16.87 -20.19
N VAL A 43 24.23 16.87 -19.56
CA VAL A 43 23.95 16.11 -18.36
C VAL A 43 23.83 14.66 -18.83
N ARG A 44 24.94 13.97 -18.92
CA ARG A 44 24.93 12.52 -18.94
C ARG A 44 24.32 12.06 -17.62
N LEU A 45 23.01 11.93 -17.61
CA LEU A 45 22.31 11.25 -16.52
C LEU A 45 22.93 9.84 -16.41
N PRO A 46 23.53 9.49 -15.25
CA PRO A 46 24.02 8.14 -15.07
C PRO A 46 22.86 7.19 -15.33
N SER A 47 23.05 6.24 -16.23
CA SER A 47 22.06 5.29 -16.75
C SER A 47 21.52 4.29 -15.69
N ARG A 48 21.59 4.62 -14.42
CA ARG A 48 21.05 3.85 -13.28
C ARG A 48 20.60 4.76 -12.14
N ILE A 49 19.66 5.68 -12.40
CA ILE A 49 18.82 6.20 -11.33
C ILE A 49 17.47 5.51 -11.45
N THR A 50 17.44 4.21 -11.28
CA THR A 50 16.31 3.51 -10.69
C THR A 50 16.54 3.37 -9.18
N SER A 51 16.92 4.43 -8.50
CA SER A 51 16.71 4.51 -7.06
C SER A 51 15.20 4.57 -6.90
N GLN A 52 14.60 3.45 -6.49
CA GLN A 52 13.17 3.42 -6.18
C GLN A 52 12.92 4.55 -5.17
N ILE A 53 12.14 5.55 -5.60
CA ILE A 53 11.77 6.66 -4.74
C ILE A 53 11.10 6.08 -3.51
N ASN A 54 11.66 6.36 -2.33
CA ASN A 54 11.09 5.93 -1.09
C ASN A 54 10.08 6.98 -0.64
N ILE A 55 8.81 6.61 -0.58
CA ILE A 55 7.72 7.47 -0.15
C ILE A 55 7.94 8.04 1.27
N TYR A 56 8.70 7.36 2.12
CA TYR A 56 9.00 7.79 3.48
C TYR A 56 10.03 8.90 3.56
N ASP A 57 10.82 9.13 2.49
CA ASP A 57 11.73 10.27 2.38
C ASP A 57 11.02 11.54 1.88
N MET A 58 9.81 11.39 1.31
CA MET A 58 8.99 12.51 0.85
C MET A 58 8.21 13.15 2.01
N PRO A 59 7.86 14.44 1.94
CA PRO A 59 6.96 15.07 2.90
C PRO A 59 5.63 14.31 3.01
N TYR A 60 5.07 14.28 4.23
CA TYR A 60 3.76 13.69 4.43
C TYR A 60 2.69 14.44 3.62
N SER A 61 1.90 13.71 2.86
CA SER A 61 0.74 14.24 2.13
C SER A 61 -0.40 13.22 2.12
N ARG A 62 -1.64 13.70 2.18
CA ARG A 62 -2.84 12.88 1.99
C ARG A 62 -3.25 12.79 0.53
N THR A 63 -2.83 13.75 -0.29
CA THR A 63 -3.31 13.91 -1.67
C THR A 63 -2.26 13.65 -2.73
N ALA A 64 -0.98 13.78 -2.39
CA ALA A 64 0.14 13.56 -3.30
C ALA A 64 0.91 12.29 -2.93
N GLY A 65 1.33 11.53 -3.94
CA GLY A 65 2.12 10.34 -3.78
C GLY A 65 2.81 9.93 -5.08
N TYR A 66 3.86 9.14 -4.96
CA TYR A 66 4.54 8.49 -6.07
C TYR A 66 4.14 7.01 -6.08
N LYS A 67 3.36 6.60 -7.07
CA LYS A 67 2.73 5.28 -7.12
C LYS A 67 3.69 4.19 -7.62
N ASN A 68 3.93 3.20 -6.80
CA ASN A 68 4.68 2.00 -7.17
C ASN A 68 3.72 0.85 -7.51
N TRP A 69 3.22 0.83 -8.73
CA TRP A 69 2.28 -0.18 -9.21
C TRP A 69 2.81 -1.62 -9.16
N PRO A 70 4.06 -1.89 -9.61
CA PRO A 70 4.59 -3.25 -9.53
C PRO A 70 4.61 -3.80 -8.11
N ARG A 71 4.96 -2.95 -7.14
CA ARG A 71 4.95 -3.35 -5.73
C ARG A 71 3.54 -3.53 -5.18
N LEU A 72 2.57 -2.70 -5.62
CA LEU A 72 1.18 -2.88 -5.24
C LEU A 72 0.67 -4.26 -5.66
N TRP A 73 0.92 -4.68 -6.90
CA TRP A 73 0.49 -5.98 -7.38
C TRP A 73 1.15 -7.15 -6.64
N LEU A 74 2.43 -7.00 -6.28
CA LEU A 74 3.11 -7.97 -5.44
C LEU A 74 2.50 -8.07 -4.04
N ASN A 75 2.16 -6.92 -3.44
CA ASN A 75 1.46 -6.86 -2.16
C ASN A 75 0.06 -7.49 -2.26
N THR A 76 -0.66 -7.23 -3.35
CA THR A 76 -1.97 -7.84 -3.61
C THR A 76 -1.86 -9.37 -3.68
N GLY A 77 -0.86 -9.89 -4.39
CA GLY A 77 -0.60 -11.33 -4.43
C GLY A 77 -0.27 -11.93 -3.05
N ALA A 78 0.52 -11.21 -2.25
CA ALA A 78 0.82 -11.62 -0.87
C ALA A 78 -0.41 -11.59 0.04
N LEU A 79 -1.28 -10.57 -0.11
CA LEU A 79 -2.56 -10.48 0.60
C LEU A 79 -3.48 -11.65 0.25
N TYR A 80 -3.56 -12.01 -1.01
CA TYR A 80 -4.37 -13.16 -1.46
C TYR A 80 -3.84 -14.46 -0.87
N GLY A 81 -2.52 -14.66 -0.90
CA GLY A 81 -1.89 -15.81 -0.25
C GLY A 81 -2.17 -15.85 1.25
N ALA A 82 -2.02 -14.71 1.94
CA ALA A 82 -2.31 -14.58 3.36
C ALA A 82 -3.79 -14.84 3.69
N GLY A 83 -4.72 -14.41 2.82
CA GLY A 83 -6.14 -14.67 2.96
C GLY A 83 -6.48 -16.16 2.95
N PHE A 84 -5.89 -16.94 2.05
CA PHE A 84 -6.08 -18.40 2.04
C PHE A 84 -5.47 -19.07 3.28
N VAL A 85 -4.33 -18.59 3.78
CA VAL A 85 -3.76 -19.09 5.04
C VAL A 85 -4.66 -18.74 6.22
N ALA A 86 -5.18 -17.51 6.27
CA ALA A 86 -6.12 -17.07 7.31
C ALA A 86 -7.38 -17.92 7.28
N LEU A 87 -7.96 -18.20 6.11
CA LEU A 87 -9.10 -19.09 5.96
C LEU A 87 -8.82 -20.47 6.55
N ALA A 88 -7.69 -21.08 6.19
CA ALA A 88 -7.32 -22.41 6.72
C ALA A 88 -7.16 -22.40 8.24
N VAL A 89 -6.62 -21.31 8.82
CA VAL A 89 -6.51 -21.13 10.26
C VAL A 89 -7.89 -20.99 10.90
N LEU A 90 -8.74 -20.11 10.36
CA LEU A 90 -10.10 -19.89 10.89
C LEU A 90 -10.96 -21.16 10.80
N GLU A 91 -10.82 -21.92 9.71
CA GLU A 91 -11.52 -23.20 9.53
C GLU A 91 -11.07 -24.24 10.57
N SER A 92 -9.84 -24.15 11.08
CA SER A 92 -9.33 -25.04 12.14
C SER A 92 -9.80 -24.67 13.56
N LEU A 93 -10.35 -23.46 13.75
CA LEU A 93 -10.83 -23.00 15.05
C LEU A 93 -12.15 -23.71 15.43
N PRO A 94 -12.48 -23.79 16.74
CA PRO A 94 -13.78 -24.26 17.20
C PRO A 94 -14.94 -23.42 16.62
N GLN A 95 -16.12 -24.05 16.48
CA GLN A 95 -17.32 -23.35 15.96
C GLN A 95 -17.65 -22.09 16.76
N ASP A 96 -17.51 -22.13 18.08
CA ASP A 96 -17.81 -21.01 18.98
C ASP A 96 -16.92 -19.77 18.73
N ALA A 97 -15.78 -19.96 18.07
CA ALA A 97 -14.88 -18.85 17.75
C ALA A 97 -15.31 -18.09 16.49
N THR A 98 -15.76 -18.80 15.44
CA THR A 98 -16.10 -18.22 14.13
C THR A 98 -17.60 -18.14 13.88
N ASN A 99 -18.41 -18.77 14.72
CA ASN A 99 -19.86 -18.92 14.55
C ASN A 99 -20.30 -19.57 13.21
N TRP A 100 -19.35 -20.14 12.45
CA TRP A 100 -19.63 -20.75 11.14
C TRP A 100 -20.39 -22.06 11.25
N ASN A 101 -21.38 -22.26 10.38
CA ASN A 101 -22.21 -23.45 10.33
C ASN A 101 -21.41 -24.69 9.82
N ARG A 102 -20.81 -25.46 10.72
CA ARG A 102 -19.98 -26.63 10.39
C ARG A 102 -20.76 -27.74 9.68
N GLU A 103 -22.05 -27.88 9.93
CA GLU A 103 -22.90 -28.86 9.24
C GLU A 103 -23.04 -28.49 7.75
N GLU A 104 -23.29 -27.23 7.44
CA GLU A 104 -23.33 -26.74 6.08
C GLU A 104 -21.97 -26.86 5.38
N LEU A 105 -20.87 -26.57 6.08
CA LEU A 105 -19.51 -26.71 5.57
C LEU A 105 -19.20 -28.15 5.13
N SER A 106 -19.72 -29.15 5.85
CA SER A 106 -19.49 -30.57 5.56
C SER A 106 -20.45 -31.16 4.53
N SER A 107 -21.69 -30.65 4.45
CA SER A 107 -22.77 -31.24 3.64
C SER A 107 -22.96 -30.60 2.26
N VAL A 108 -22.58 -29.31 2.09
CA VAL A 108 -22.77 -28.58 0.82
C VAL A 108 -21.43 -28.35 0.12
N PRO A 109 -21.29 -28.73 -1.17
CA PRO A 109 -20.06 -28.50 -1.92
C PRO A 109 -19.64 -27.01 -1.93
N PRO A 110 -18.34 -26.69 -1.83
CA PRO A 110 -17.86 -25.33 -1.62
C PRO A 110 -18.40 -24.29 -2.63
N PHE A 111 -18.31 -24.55 -3.91
CA PHE A 111 -18.79 -23.59 -4.94
C PHE A 111 -20.31 -23.43 -4.96
N LYS A 112 -21.07 -24.46 -4.58
CA LYS A 112 -22.53 -24.36 -4.43
C LYS A 112 -22.86 -23.50 -3.21
N ARG A 113 -22.16 -23.71 -2.12
CA ARG A 113 -22.30 -22.94 -0.88
C ARG A 113 -21.97 -21.46 -1.14
N TRP A 114 -20.83 -21.17 -1.76
CA TRP A 114 -20.46 -19.83 -2.18
C TRP A 114 -21.56 -19.16 -3.01
N GLY A 115 -22.09 -19.84 -4.04
CA GLY A 115 -23.18 -19.33 -4.85
C GLY A 115 -24.45 -19.03 -4.03
N ASN A 116 -24.82 -19.92 -3.10
CA ASN A 116 -25.96 -19.72 -2.21
C ASN A 116 -25.77 -18.51 -1.28
N HIS A 117 -24.55 -18.26 -0.78
CA HIS A 117 -24.26 -17.15 0.09
C HIS A 117 -24.23 -15.81 -0.65
N VAL A 118 -23.55 -15.75 -1.79
CA VAL A 118 -23.46 -14.53 -2.63
C VAL A 118 -24.81 -14.11 -3.22
N GLU A 119 -25.75 -15.05 -3.41
CA GLU A 119 -27.11 -14.75 -3.88
C GLU A 119 -27.99 -14.12 -2.79
N LYS A 120 -27.69 -14.34 -1.54
CA LYS A 120 -28.41 -13.74 -0.41
C LYS A 120 -28.06 -12.26 -0.29
N VAL A 121 -28.98 -11.48 0.26
CA VAL A 121 -28.71 -10.09 0.64
C VAL A 121 -27.77 -10.11 1.84
N ALA A 122 -26.72 -9.31 1.79
CA ALA A 122 -25.83 -9.12 2.93
C ALA A 122 -26.65 -8.69 4.16
N HIS A 123 -26.32 -9.22 5.32
CA HIS A 123 -27.06 -9.00 6.55
C HIS A 123 -26.11 -8.59 7.67
N TRP A 124 -26.66 -8.13 8.79
CA TRP A 124 -25.88 -7.88 9.99
C TRP A 124 -25.59 -9.21 10.65
N ASP A 125 -24.32 -9.55 10.79
CA ASP A 125 -23.93 -10.82 11.41
C ASP A 125 -23.94 -10.79 12.94
N GLY A 126 -23.80 -11.97 13.54
CA GLY A 126 -23.72 -12.16 14.99
C GLY A 126 -22.35 -12.60 15.46
N ASP A 127 -21.32 -12.37 14.69
CA ASP A 127 -19.96 -12.83 14.98
C ASP A 127 -19.39 -12.25 16.26
N ASN A 128 -18.32 -12.89 16.74
CA ASN A 128 -17.67 -12.46 17.96
C ASN A 128 -17.16 -11.01 17.79
N PRO A 129 -17.48 -10.09 18.74
CA PRO A 129 -17.09 -8.67 18.66
C PRO A 129 -15.58 -8.42 18.43
N ILE A 130 -14.72 -9.37 18.81
CA ILE A 130 -13.28 -9.27 18.56
C ILE A 130 -13.00 -9.33 17.05
N PHE A 131 -13.71 -10.18 16.30
CA PHE A 131 -13.57 -10.26 14.86
C PHE A 131 -14.06 -8.95 14.22
N ASN A 132 -15.28 -8.56 14.49
CA ASN A 132 -15.93 -7.43 13.82
C ASN A 132 -15.35 -6.05 14.19
N TYR A 133 -14.90 -5.86 15.45
CA TYR A 133 -14.48 -4.53 15.91
C TYR A 133 -12.97 -4.39 16.17
N ILE A 134 -12.20 -5.48 16.09
CA ILE A 134 -10.73 -5.45 16.26
C ILE A 134 -10.05 -6.02 15.02
N LEU A 135 -10.38 -7.25 14.62
CA LEU A 135 -9.67 -7.93 13.54
C LEU A 135 -10.02 -7.37 12.16
N HIS A 136 -11.30 -7.07 11.90
CA HIS A 136 -11.72 -6.46 10.63
C HIS A 136 -11.14 -5.06 10.44
N PRO A 137 -11.20 -4.11 11.42
CA PRO A 137 -10.49 -2.84 11.32
C PRO A 137 -8.98 -2.98 11.13
N TYR A 138 -8.35 -3.94 11.81
CA TYR A 138 -6.93 -4.22 11.63
C TYR A 138 -6.64 -4.77 10.23
N GLY A 139 -7.44 -5.71 9.74
CA GLY A 139 -7.36 -6.23 8.36
C GLY A 139 -7.49 -5.11 7.34
N GLY A 140 -8.50 -4.25 7.49
CA GLY A 140 -8.70 -3.08 6.65
C GLY A 140 -7.54 -2.10 6.68
N ALA A 141 -6.92 -1.90 7.86
CA ALA A 141 -5.71 -1.10 8.00
C ALA A 141 -4.51 -1.74 7.27
N ALA A 142 -4.35 -3.06 7.34
CA ALA A 142 -3.32 -3.78 6.61
C ALA A 142 -3.52 -3.67 5.08
N TYR A 143 -4.76 -3.76 4.60
CA TYR A 143 -5.08 -3.54 3.19
C TYR A 143 -4.75 -2.10 2.76
N PHE A 144 -5.20 -1.12 3.53
CA PHE A 144 -4.90 0.30 3.30
C PHE A 144 -3.39 0.54 3.24
N MET A 145 -2.63 0.01 4.19
CA MET A 145 -1.16 0.13 4.25
C MET A 145 -0.48 -0.55 3.06
N GLY A 146 -1.05 -1.64 2.54
CA GLY A 146 -0.58 -2.31 1.33
C GLY A 146 -0.42 -1.38 0.13
N ALA A 147 -1.33 -0.41 -0.02
CA ALA A 147 -1.28 0.63 -1.06
C ALA A 147 -0.58 1.92 -0.57
N ARG A 148 -0.90 2.38 0.66
CA ARG A 148 -0.41 3.65 1.18
C ARG A 148 1.11 3.73 1.25
N SER A 149 1.75 2.65 1.68
CA SER A 149 3.20 2.50 1.71
C SER A 149 3.85 2.41 0.32
N GLN A 150 3.04 2.25 -0.74
CA GLN A 150 3.49 2.26 -2.12
C GLN A 150 3.23 3.60 -2.82
N GLY A 151 2.92 4.64 -2.05
CA GLY A 151 2.78 6.01 -2.55
C GLY A 151 1.40 6.35 -3.11
N PHE A 152 0.41 5.50 -2.88
CA PHE A 152 -0.98 5.86 -3.17
C PHE A 152 -1.47 6.86 -2.13
N ASN A 153 -2.32 7.80 -2.55
CA ASN A 153 -2.87 8.79 -1.63
C ASN A 153 -3.92 8.15 -0.68
N PHE A 154 -4.43 8.95 0.27
CA PHE A 154 -5.39 8.46 1.25
C PHE A 154 -6.62 7.81 0.61
N TRP A 155 -7.26 8.50 -0.35
CA TRP A 155 -8.49 8.04 -0.97
C TRP A 155 -8.30 6.82 -1.88
N GLU A 156 -7.18 6.79 -2.60
CA GLU A 156 -6.81 5.64 -3.43
C GLU A 156 -6.53 4.41 -2.58
N SER A 157 -5.87 4.59 -1.43
CA SER A 157 -5.62 3.50 -0.47
C SER A 157 -6.88 3.03 0.22
N THR A 158 -7.83 3.95 0.50
CA THR A 158 -9.17 3.60 1.00
C THR A 158 -9.95 2.80 -0.05
N LEU A 159 -9.93 3.23 -1.30
CA LEU A 159 -10.57 2.49 -2.40
C LEU A 159 -9.94 1.10 -2.56
N TYR A 160 -8.63 1.00 -2.49
CA TYR A 160 -7.94 -0.29 -2.54
C TYR A 160 -8.35 -1.19 -1.36
N SER A 161 -8.38 -0.65 -0.14
CA SER A 161 -8.84 -1.39 1.04
C SER A 161 -10.29 -1.86 0.88
N PHE A 162 -11.18 -1.00 0.35
CA PHE A 162 -12.55 -1.36 0.02
C PHE A 162 -12.63 -2.50 -0.99
N CYS A 163 -11.86 -2.42 -2.08
CA CYS A 163 -11.85 -3.48 -3.09
C CYS A 163 -11.36 -4.83 -2.53
N ILE A 164 -10.30 -4.82 -1.74
CA ILE A 164 -9.77 -6.05 -1.13
C ILE A 164 -10.74 -6.60 -0.10
N SER A 165 -11.28 -5.78 0.82
CA SER A 165 -12.19 -6.28 1.84
C SER A 165 -13.51 -6.77 1.25
N THR A 166 -14.10 -6.03 0.32
CA THR A 166 -15.41 -6.37 -0.24
C THR A 166 -15.33 -7.53 -1.22
N PHE A 167 -14.48 -7.43 -2.25
CA PHE A 167 -14.53 -8.39 -3.35
C PHE A 167 -13.68 -9.62 -3.12
N PHE A 168 -12.52 -9.47 -2.47
CA PHE A 168 -11.65 -10.61 -2.21
C PHE A 168 -12.01 -11.31 -0.91
N TRP A 169 -12.27 -10.56 0.18
CA TRP A 169 -12.57 -11.16 1.48
C TRP A 169 -14.05 -11.52 1.58
N GLU A 170 -14.96 -10.58 1.73
CA GLU A 170 -16.39 -10.81 1.98
C GLU A 170 -17.08 -11.66 0.90
N TYR A 171 -17.09 -11.18 -0.33
CA TYR A 171 -17.71 -11.89 -1.45
C TYR A 171 -16.80 -12.96 -2.09
N GLY A 172 -15.52 -12.94 -1.79
CA GLY A 172 -14.55 -13.92 -2.30
C GLY A 172 -14.38 -15.10 -1.35
N ILE A 173 -13.51 -14.95 -0.37
CA ILE A 173 -13.09 -16.04 0.53
C ILE A 173 -14.18 -16.37 1.56
N GLU A 174 -14.70 -15.38 2.28
CA GLU A 174 -15.61 -15.60 3.39
C GLU A 174 -16.98 -16.12 2.93
N ALA A 175 -17.41 -15.74 1.74
CA ALA A 175 -18.62 -16.29 1.13
C ALA A 175 -18.59 -17.81 0.89
N PHE A 176 -17.45 -18.46 0.97
CA PHE A 176 -17.38 -19.93 1.07
C PHE A 176 -17.86 -20.45 2.42
N MET A 177 -17.87 -19.63 3.46
CA MET A 177 -18.16 -20.00 4.84
C MET A 177 -19.50 -19.47 5.31
N GLU A 178 -19.81 -18.21 5.01
CA GLU A 178 -21.02 -17.53 5.45
C GLU A 178 -21.54 -16.47 4.46
N VAL A 179 -22.70 -15.90 4.77
CA VAL A 179 -23.29 -14.83 3.97
C VAL A 179 -22.58 -13.51 4.28
N PRO A 180 -22.21 -12.69 3.26
CA PRO A 180 -21.51 -11.43 3.49
C PRO A 180 -22.18 -10.52 4.51
N SER A 181 -21.36 -9.90 5.37
CA SER A 181 -21.78 -9.03 6.45
C SER A 181 -21.85 -7.57 6.02
N ILE A 182 -22.98 -6.87 6.27
CA ILE A 182 -23.09 -5.41 6.05
C ILE A 182 -22.10 -4.65 6.92
N GLN A 183 -21.94 -5.10 8.16
CA GLN A 183 -21.06 -4.41 9.10
C GLN A 183 -19.59 -4.51 8.65
N ASP A 184 -19.14 -5.63 8.14
CA ASP A 184 -17.75 -5.81 7.71
C ASP A 184 -17.48 -5.12 6.36
N LEU A 185 -18.46 -5.08 5.47
CA LEU A 185 -18.41 -4.25 4.26
C LEU A 185 -18.20 -2.75 4.55
N ILE A 186 -18.59 -2.27 5.74
CA ILE A 186 -18.46 -0.88 6.14
C ILE A 186 -17.26 -0.67 7.07
N ILE A 187 -17.18 -1.47 8.15
CA ILE A 187 -16.19 -1.29 9.22
C ILE A 187 -14.78 -1.57 8.69
N THR A 188 -14.59 -2.68 7.99
CA THR A 188 -13.27 -3.06 7.49
C THR A 188 -12.63 -1.97 6.64
N PRO A 189 -13.24 -1.46 5.55
CA PRO A 189 -12.58 -0.44 4.73
C PRO A 189 -12.57 0.95 5.37
N LEU A 190 -13.65 1.40 6.02
CA LEU A 190 -13.73 2.77 6.49
C LEU A 190 -12.94 2.97 7.80
N VAL A 191 -13.25 2.19 8.83
CA VAL A 191 -12.52 2.27 10.11
C VAL A 191 -11.08 1.83 9.90
N GLY A 192 -10.86 0.76 9.12
CA GLY A 192 -9.53 0.29 8.75
C GLY A 192 -8.69 1.34 8.05
N SER A 193 -9.26 2.16 7.15
CA SER A 193 -8.52 3.25 6.49
C SER A 193 -8.09 4.35 7.48
N VAL A 194 -8.93 4.68 8.45
CA VAL A 194 -8.58 5.67 9.49
C VAL A 194 -7.44 5.14 10.37
N VAL A 195 -7.54 3.88 10.81
CA VAL A 195 -6.50 3.20 11.58
C VAL A 195 -5.21 3.08 10.75
N GLY A 196 -5.34 2.69 9.49
CA GLY A 196 -4.24 2.56 8.55
C GLY A 196 -3.49 3.88 8.31
N GLU A 197 -4.19 5.01 8.23
CA GLU A 197 -3.52 6.31 8.13
C GLU A 197 -2.76 6.69 9.42
N CYS A 198 -3.26 6.29 10.59
CA CYS A 198 -2.49 6.39 11.83
C CYS A 198 -1.22 5.49 11.78
N PHE A 199 -1.36 4.26 11.31
CA PHE A 199 -0.24 3.34 11.11
C PHE A 199 0.79 3.90 10.12
N TYR A 200 0.34 4.51 9.02
CA TYR A 200 1.23 5.15 8.06
C TYR A 200 2.07 6.28 8.71
N LYS A 201 1.43 7.12 9.54
CA LYS A 201 2.15 8.19 10.27
C LYS A 201 3.16 7.61 11.26
N TRP A 202 2.78 6.59 12.02
CA TRP A 202 3.69 5.94 12.96
C TRP A 202 4.85 5.26 12.25
N LYS A 203 4.59 4.56 11.15
CA LYS A 203 5.64 3.95 10.35
C LYS A 203 6.64 5.00 9.83
N ARG A 204 6.15 6.17 9.40
CA ARG A 204 7.04 7.28 9.00
C ARG A 204 8.01 7.66 10.12
N GLY A 205 7.53 7.76 11.35
CA GLY A 205 8.39 8.03 12.52
C GLY A 205 9.40 6.92 12.76
N ILE A 206 8.99 5.66 12.70
CA ILE A 206 9.88 4.50 12.86
C ILE A 206 10.96 4.47 11.78
N VAL A 207 10.58 4.71 10.52
CA VAL A 207 11.52 4.74 9.39
C VAL A 207 12.48 5.91 9.50
N ALA A 208 12.00 7.12 9.87
CA ALA A 208 12.84 8.30 10.08
C ALA A 208 13.88 8.09 11.18
N ASN A 209 13.53 7.32 12.22
CA ASN A 209 14.43 6.95 13.32
C ASN A 209 15.26 5.67 13.03
N GLY A 210 15.36 5.28 11.77
CA GLY A 210 16.21 4.15 11.40
C GLY A 210 15.69 2.80 11.86
N TYR A 211 14.36 2.56 11.83
CA TYR A 211 13.72 1.37 12.41
C TYR A 211 14.06 1.17 13.89
N THR A 212 14.17 2.28 14.61
CA THR A 212 14.42 2.27 16.06
C THR A 212 13.22 2.86 16.79
N LEU A 213 12.70 2.14 17.77
CA LEU A 213 11.61 2.55 18.65
C LEU A 213 12.06 2.40 20.09
N LEU A 214 11.91 3.47 20.90
CA LEU A 214 12.34 3.50 22.32
C LEU A 214 13.80 3.05 22.53
N GLY A 215 14.70 3.43 21.60
CA GLY A 215 16.11 3.05 21.65
C GLY A 215 16.43 1.62 21.22
N SER A 216 15.41 0.81 20.83
CA SER A 216 15.58 -0.58 20.41
C SER A 216 15.23 -0.78 18.94
N SER A 217 16.16 -1.31 18.16
CA SER A 217 15.91 -1.69 16.76
C SER A 217 14.96 -2.89 16.67
N ALA A 218 15.04 -3.85 17.59
CA ALA A 218 14.14 -5.00 17.61
C ALA A 218 12.68 -4.55 17.75
N LEU A 219 12.39 -3.63 18.69
CA LEU A 219 11.06 -3.06 18.85
C LEU A 219 10.62 -2.27 17.60
N GLY A 220 11.55 -1.54 16.96
CA GLY A 220 11.27 -0.83 15.72
C GLY A 220 10.84 -1.75 14.57
N TYR A 221 11.52 -2.87 14.38
CA TYR A 221 11.15 -3.87 13.36
C TYR A 221 9.83 -4.57 13.67
N VAL A 222 9.62 -4.97 14.92
CA VAL A 222 8.35 -5.61 15.33
C VAL A 222 7.18 -4.65 15.14
N ALA A 223 7.32 -3.39 15.60
CA ALA A 223 6.28 -2.39 15.43
C ALA A 223 6.00 -2.10 13.95
N ALA A 224 7.04 -1.94 13.11
CA ALA A 224 6.86 -1.75 11.67
C ALA A 224 6.13 -2.92 11.02
N PHE A 225 6.44 -4.16 11.43
CA PHE A 225 5.76 -5.35 10.93
C PHE A 225 4.30 -5.41 11.36
N LEU A 226 3.99 -5.08 12.61
CA LEU A 226 2.60 -5.09 13.11
C LEU A 226 1.73 -4.03 12.44
N ILE A 227 2.27 -2.85 12.14
CA ILE A 227 1.49 -1.77 11.52
C ILE A 227 1.46 -1.82 9.98
N ASP A 228 2.37 -2.55 9.35
CA ASP A 228 2.42 -2.71 7.89
C ASP A 228 2.90 -4.11 7.50
N PRO A 229 2.15 -5.16 7.88
CA PRO A 229 2.59 -6.55 7.75
C PRO A 229 2.88 -6.95 6.31
N VAL A 230 2.07 -6.49 5.37
CA VAL A 230 2.19 -6.87 3.96
C VAL A 230 3.49 -6.35 3.34
N ASN A 231 3.77 -5.05 3.52
CA ASN A 231 4.97 -4.45 2.95
C ASN A 231 6.25 -4.96 3.62
N GLU A 232 6.22 -5.17 4.94
CA GLU A 232 7.37 -5.71 5.65
C GLU A 232 7.63 -7.17 5.26
N PHE A 233 6.57 -8.00 5.15
CA PHE A 233 6.68 -9.39 4.69
C PHE A 233 7.23 -9.48 3.26
N VAL A 234 6.60 -8.78 2.32
CA VAL A 234 7.07 -8.75 0.92
C VAL A 234 8.48 -8.15 0.84
N GLY A 235 8.81 -7.23 1.75
CA GLY A 235 10.14 -6.64 1.91
C GLY A 235 11.25 -7.63 2.23
N LEU A 236 10.94 -8.77 2.83
CA LEU A 236 11.91 -9.83 3.11
C LEU A 236 12.43 -10.49 1.82
N PHE A 237 11.58 -10.61 0.81
CA PHE A 237 11.88 -11.33 -0.45
C PHE A 237 12.24 -10.38 -1.61
N ALA A 238 11.48 -9.30 -1.76
CA ALA A 238 11.62 -8.36 -2.87
C ALA A 238 12.44 -7.10 -2.52
N GLY A 239 13.06 -7.10 -1.34
CA GLY A 239 13.77 -5.94 -0.79
C GLY A 239 12.82 -4.89 -0.22
N ASN A 240 13.27 -4.23 0.85
CA ASN A 240 12.54 -3.14 1.49
C ASN A 240 13.19 -1.80 1.10
N PRO A 241 12.51 -0.94 0.30
CA PRO A 241 13.06 0.34 -0.13
C PRO A 241 13.49 1.22 1.04
N CYS A 242 12.75 1.18 2.14
CA CYS A 242 13.06 1.95 3.34
C CYS A 242 14.41 1.56 3.97
N LYS A 243 14.72 0.26 4.00
CA LYS A 243 15.98 -0.25 4.58
C LYS A 243 17.18 0.03 3.68
N LYS A 244 17.00 -0.05 2.37
CA LYS A 244 18.06 0.18 1.40
C LYS A 244 18.58 1.63 1.47
N ASN A 245 17.69 2.59 1.50
CA ASN A 245 18.06 4.01 1.59
C ASN A 245 18.75 4.36 2.91
N MET A 246 18.37 3.68 4.00
CA MET A 246 19.02 3.86 5.30
C MET A 246 20.46 3.35 5.31
N MET A 247 20.74 2.19 4.71
CA MET A 247 22.12 1.70 4.59
C MET A 247 22.94 2.61 3.67
N GLU A 248 22.32 3.17 2.63
CA GLU A 248 22.96 4.10 1.71
C GLU A 248 23.20 5.46 2.38
N LYS A 249 22.25 5.97 3.17
CA LYS A 249 22.41 7.18 3.98
C LYS A 249 23.51 7.04 5.04
N ARG A 250 23.63 5.88 5.68
CA ARG A 250 24.76 5.58 6.62
C ARG A 250 26.11 5.45 5.94
N ARG A 251 26.14 5.11 4.63
CA ARG A 251 27.39 5.04 3.85
C ARG A 251 27.85 6.37 3.27
N LYS A 252 26.95 7.36 3.19
CA LYS A 252 27.23 8.64 2.54
C LYS A 252 27.48 9.76 3.54
N THR A 253 28.55 9.68 4.32
CA THR A 253 29.28 10.91 4.64
C THR A 253 30.15 11.21 3.42
N GLU A 254 29.59 11.83 2.39
CA GLU A 254 30.35 12.22 1.21
C GLU A 254 30.86 13.64 1.40
N CYS A 255 32.17 13.78 1.40
CA CYS A 255 32.84 15.07 1.26
C CYS A 255 33.03 15.31 -0.23
N ALA A 256 32.23 16.15 -0.86
CA ALA A 256 32.42 16.57 -2.23
C ALA A 256 33.20 17.89 -2.26
N VAL A 257 34.39 17.84 -2.85
CA VAL A 257 35.19 19.03 -3.11
C VAL A 257 34.98 19.40 -4.57
N VAL A 258 34.32 20.54 -4.81
CA VAL A 258 34.02 21.03 -6.17
C VAL A 258 34.79 22.29 -6.42
N PRO A 259 35.67 22.34 -7.44
CA PRO A 259 36.33 23.58 -7.84
C PRO A 259 35.29 24.56 -8.40
N LEU A 260 35.33 25.80 -7.95
CA LEU A 260 34.50 26.91 -8.46
C LEU A 260 35.33 27.81 -9.34
N LEU A 261 34.85 28.04 -10.54
CA LEU A 261 35.41 29.00 -11.49
C LEU A 261 34.33 30.08 -11.78
N ALA A 262 34.59 31.29 -11.39
CA ALA A 262 33.71 32.41 -11.68
C ALA A 262 34.43 33.49 -12.52
N THR A 263 33.90 33.81 -13.67
CA THR A 263 34.36 34.98 -14.47
C THR A 263 33.59 36.21 -13.98
N THR A 264 34.35 37.20 -13.55
CA THR A 264 33.81 38.53 -13.19
C THR A 264 34.38 39.59 -14.10
N ASN A 265 33.78 40.76 -14.12
CA ASN A 265 34.29 41.92 -14.91
C ASN A 265 35.71 42.39 -14.48
N GLN A 266 36.23 41.83 -13.38
CA GLN A 266 37.56 42.11 -12.84
C GLN A 266 38.55 40.96 -13.05
N GLY A 267 38.17 39.91 -13.82
CA GLY A 267 39.00 38.75 -14.08
C GLY A 267 38.44 37.43 -13.52
N MET A 268 39.17 36.35 -13.70
CA MET A 268 38.80 35.02 -13.25
C MET A 268 39.08 34.86 -11.75
N LYS A 269 38.07 34.44 -11.01
CA LYS A 269 38.22 34.07 -9.59
C LYS A 269 38.12 32.55 -9.44
N TYR A 270 39.01 32.01 -8.65
CA TYR A 270 39.09 30.57 -8.33
C TYR A 270 38.62 30.36 -6.89
N GLY A 271 37.84 29.33 -6.68
CA GLY A 271 37.35 28.92 -5.34
C GLY A 271 37.19 27.45 -5.26
N VAL A 272 37.00 26.94 -4.04
CA VAL A 272 36.70 25.55 -3.76
C VAL A 272 35.49 25.52 -2.83
N SER A 273 34.45 24.81 -3.26
CA SER A 273 33.30 24.51 -2.40
C SER A 273 33.48 23.13 -1.78
N VAL A 274 33.44 23.05 -0.46
CA VAL A 274 33.45 21.79 0.28
C VAL A 274 32.06 21.55 0.82
N ASN A 275 31.35 20.59 0.23
CA ASN A 275 30.05 20.16 0.70
C ASN A 275 30.21 18.90 1.54
N ILE A 276 29.90 18.99 2.82
CA ILE A 276 29.87 17.86 3.74
C ILE A 276 28.40 17.56 4.00
N VAL A 277 27.92 16.39 3.58
CA VAL A 277 26.58 15.89 3.87
C VAL A 277 26.73 14.88 5.01
N PHE A 278 26.07 15.15 6.14
CA PHE A 278 26.07 14.29 7.33
C PHE A 278 24.90 13.31 7.32
#